data_cb70a39fee89aeef9e0dbcb566c535b0
#
_entry.id   cb70a39fee89aeef9e0dbcb566c535b0
#
_cell.length_a   1.000
_cell.length_b   1.000
_cell.length_c   1.000
_cell.angle_alpha   90.00
_cell.angle_beta   90.00
_cell.angle_gamma   90.00
#
_symmetry.space_group_name_H-M   'P 1'
#
loop_
_entity.id
_entity.type
_entity.pdbx_description
1 polymer ?
#
loop_
_entity_poly.entity_id
_entity_poly.type
_entity_poly.pdbx_seq_one_letter_code
_entity_poly.pdbx_strand_id
1 'polypeptide(L)'
;MPSGNAAVAREEVELSFKRYILERTEDFEREPMADLYRVNLLGQMLDRYDALMDRGMNAEAALQRTQDDFADIPRRMRREGFEELNAPTSSGRWEQLTEDEAAAYVKQSSDCQHRVAMGAALCSACVAPLMAFTGLMTMISDSLMGVGGTLGLVGMFAMIGLGVYSLTTAKKPKNRAKIRSHEFSISPRLRKKLLMLKEAADEKTRRRRGKGIALLATCVVPIFIGAALDGVLNLNSSDPFAILGVAAMFLMIGLGVYDVTAASGEKKSLSELLKDD
;
A
#
# COMPACT_ATOMS: atom_id res chain seq x y z
N MET A 1 -14.98 42.26 -38.50
CA MET A 1 -16.15 41.41 -38.25
C MET A 1 -15.93 40.14 -39.08
N PRO A 2 -15.84 38.93 -38.48
CA PRO A 2 -15.80 37.73 -39.27
C PRO A 2 -17.09 37.58 -40.08
N SER A 3 -16.97 37.34 -41.36
CA SER A 3 -18.10 37.15 -42.28
C SER A 3 -18.97 35.99 -41.80
N GLY A 4 -20.29 36.10 -41.88
CA GLY A 4 -21.24 35.08 -41.42
C GLY A 4 -20.95 33.65 -41.90
N ASN A 5 -20.29 33.51 -43.06
CA ASN A 5 -19.85 32.22 -43.62
C ASN A 5 -18.76 31.53 -42.81
N ALA A 6 -17.87 32.28 -42.14
CA ALA A 6 -16.81 31.67 -41.30
C ALA A 6 -17.36 31.09 -39.97
N ALA A 7 -18.39 31.74 -39.40
CA ALA A 7 -19.05 31.26 -38.21
C ALA A 7 -19.87 29.99 -38.46
N VAL A 8 -20.60 29.92 -39.57
CA VAL A 8 -21.35 28.73 -39.99
C VAL A 8 -20.42 27.55 -40.25
N ALA A 9 -19.30 27.77 -40.94
CA ALA A 9 -18.32 26.74 -41.21
C ALA A 9 -17.68 26.17 -39.91
N ARG A 10 -17.48 27.00 -38.87
CA ARG A 10 -16.95 26.55 -37.58
C ARG A 10 -17.96 25.72 -36.79
N GLU A 11 -19.21 26.09 -36.84
CA GLU A 11 -20.30 25.32 -36.17
C GLU A 11 -20.46 23.94 -36.81
N GLU A 12 -20.33 23.82 -38.13
CA GLU A 12 -20.36 22.53 -38.86
C GLU A 12 -19.18 21.63 -38.46
N VAL A 13 -17.97 22.19 -38.31
CA VAL A 13 -16.78 21.46 -37.85
C VAL A 13 -16.98 20.96 -36.43
N GLU A 14 -17.48 21.80 -35.52
CA GLU A 14 -17.78 21.43 -34.13
C GLU A 14 -18.81 20.30 -34.06
N LEU A 15 -19.87 20.37 -34.85
CA LEU A 15 -20.89 19.32 -34.96
C LEU A 15 -20.28 17.99 -35.50
N SER A 16 -19.39 18.10 -36.48
CA SER A 16 -18.67 16.94 -37.01
C SER A 16 -17.81 16.25 -35.93
N PHE A 17 -17.04 17.02 -35.15
CA PHE A 17 -16.25 16.46 -34.04
C PHE A 17 -17.10 15.90 -32.92
N LYS A 18 -18.20 16.56 -32.54
CA LYS A 18 -19.17 16.02 -31.58
C LYS A 18 -19.71 14.67 -32.02
N ARG A 19 -20.11 14.55 -33.28
CA ARG A 19 -20.59 13.28 -33.86
C ARG A 19 -19.49 12.21 -33.83
N TYR A 20 -18.28 12.55 -34.24
CA TYR A 20 -17.13 11.66 -34.26
C TYR A 20 -16.80 11.14 -32.84
N ILE A 21 -16.77 12.03 -31.84
CA ILE A 21 -16.53 11.65 -30.44
C ILE A 21 -17.65 10.74 -29.95
N LEU A 22 -18.93 11.09 -30.20
CA LEU A 22 -20.07 10.28 -29.75
C LEU A 22 -20.04 8.88 -30.36
N GLU A 23 -19.78 8.77 -31.67
CA GLU A 23 -19.67 7.48 -32.37
C GLU A 23 -18.55 6.60 -31.80
N ARG A 24 -17.38 7.21 -31.49
CA ARG A 24 -16.23 6.48 -30.95
C ARG A 24 -16.33 6.18 -29.45
N THR A 25 -17.25 6.82 -28.76
CA THR A 25 -17.49 6.67 -27.31
C THR A 25 -18.88 6.13 -26.97
N GLU A 26 -19.61 5.63 -27.98
CA GLU A 26 -20.95 5.07 -27.80
C GLU A 26 -20.97 3.87 -26.85
N ASP A 27 -19.89 3.08 -26.86
CA ASP A 27 -19.73 1.89 -26.04
C ASP A 27 -19.38 2.19 -24.55
N PHE A 28 -19.13 3.45 -24.20
CA PHE A 28 -18.78 3.82 -22.84
C PHE A 28 -19.98 4.30 -22.04
N GLU A 29 -20.01 3.94 -20.73
CA GLU A 29 -21.08 4.38 -19.82
C GLU A 29 -21.25 5.92 -19.84
N ARG A 30 -22.52 6.35 -19.79
CA ARG A 30 -22.90 7.76 -19.67
C ARG A 30 -22.77 8.20 -18.21
N GLU A 31 -21.56 8.26 -17.70
CA GLU A 31 -21.28 8.89 -16.41
C GLU A 31 -21.00 10.39 -16.59
N PRO A 32 -21.32 11.25 -15.61
CA PRO A 32 -21.03 12.69 -15.68
C PRO A 32 -19.54 12.99 -15.95
N MET A 33 -18.64 12.13 -15.48
CA MET A 33 -17.20 12.26 -15.72
C MET A 33 -16.82 11.93 -17.17
N ALA A 34 -17.49 10.95 -17.79
CA ALA A 34 -17.27 10.62 -19.19
C ALA A 34 -17.77 11.75 -20.10
N ASP A 35 -18.87 12.40 -19.76
CA ASP A 35 -19.38 13.55 -20.50
C ASP A 35 -18.44 14.76 -20.39
N LEU A 36 -17.88 15.02 -19.21
CA LEU A 36 -16.86 16.05 -19.03
C LEU A 36 -15.59 15.74 -19.83
N TYR A 37 -15.20 14.47 -19.90
CA TYR A 37 -14.05 14.04 -20.71
C TYR A 37 -14.32 14.22 -22.22
N ARG A 38 -15.53 13.91 -22.71
CA ARG A 38 -15.96 14.16 -24.09
C ARG A 38 -15.88 15.65 -24.46
N VAL A 39 -16.32 16.53 -23.54
CA VAL A 39 -16.23 17.98 -23.72
C VAL A 39 -14.76 18.44 -23.80
N ASN A 40 -13.88 17.88 -22.97
CA ASN A 40 -12.45 18.21 -22.99
C ASN A 40 -11.80 17.71 -24.31
N LEU A 41 -12.14 16.50 -24.78
CA LEU A 41 -11.69 15.98 -26.07
C LEU A 41 -12.12 16.88 -27.21
N LEU A 42 -13.36 17.37 -27.21
CA LEU A 42 -13.85 18.30 -28.21
C LEU A 42 -13.00 19.57 -28.25
N GLY A 43 -12.68 20.14 -27.08
CA GLY A 43 -11.78 21.31 -27.00
C GLY A 43 -10.41 21.01 -27.63
N GLN A 44 -9.79 19.88 -27.26
CA GLN A 44 -8.49 19.49 -27.84
C GLN A 44 -8.54 19.28 -29.35
N MET A 45 -9.62 18.71 -29.89
CA MET A 45 -9.80 18.54 -31.33
C MET A 45 -9.97 19.87 -32.05
N LEU A 46 -10.73 20.80 -31.47
CA LEU A 46 -10.89 22.15 -32.04
C LEU A 46 -9.56 22.91 -32.05
N ASP A 47 -8.81 22.89 -30.94
CA ASP A 47 -7.50 23.51 -30.86
C ASP A 47 -6.52 22.93 -31.90
N ARG A 48 -6.57 21.62 -32.10
CA ARG A 48 -5.75 20.93 -33.09
C ARG A 48 -6.13 21.32 -34.53
N TYR A 49 -7.43 21.38 -34.80
CA TYR A 49 -7.95 21.82 -36.10
C TYR A 49 -7.52 23.25 -36.41
N ASP A 50 -7.71 24.18 -35.47
CA ASP A 50 -7.33 25.59 -35.62
C ASP A 50 -5.82 25.71 -35.90
N ALA A 51 -4.99 24.96 -35.18
CA ALA A 51 -3.53 24.92 -35.41
C ALA A 51 -3.12 24.38 -36.82
N LEU A 52 -3.92 23.50 -37.42
CA LEU A 52 -3.69 23.01 -38.80
C LEU A 52 -4.14 24.01 -39.82
N MET A 53 -5.25 24.71 -39.57
CA MET A 53 -5.74 25.81 -40.39
C MET A 53 -4.74 26.98 -40.43
N ASP A 54 -4.18 27.35 -39.28
CA ASP A 54 -3.15 28.41 -39.18
C ASP A 54 -1.87 28.08 -39.96
N ARG A 55 -1.58 26.78 -40.14
CA ARG A 55 -0.49 26.32 -41.03
C ARG A 55 -0.81 26.28 -42.51
N GLY A 56 -2.00 26.78 -42.88
CA GLY A 56 -2.42 26.88 -44.26
C GLY A 56 -3.01 25.60 -44.87
N MET A 57 -3.39 24.62 -44.04
CA MET A 57 -4.07 23.42 -44.51
C MET A 57 -5.51 23.76 -44.89
N ASN A 58 -6.06 23.08 -45.91
CA ASN A 58 -7.45 23.28 -46.25
C ASN A 58 -8.36 22.65 -45.16
N ALA A 59 -9.60 23.16 -45.06
CA ALA A 59 -10.52 22.77 -43.98
C ALA A 59 -10.83 21.27 -43.94
N GLU A 60 -11.02 20.65 -45.11
CA GLU A 60 -11.34 19.22 -45.18
C GLU A 60 -10.15 18.34 -44.78
N ALA A 61 -8.95 18.66 -45.27
CA ALA A 61 -7.73 17.96 -44.86
C ALA A 61 -7.38 18.17 -43.39
N ALA A 62 -7.61 19.36 -42.85
CA ALA A 62 -7.42 19.66 -41.43
C ALA A 62 -8.39 18.86 -40.54
N LEU A 63 -9.65 18.73 -40.97
CA LEU A 63 -10.67 17.95 -40.28
C LEU A 63 -10.29 16.46 -40.27
N GLN A 64 -9.95 15.91 -41.42
CA GLN A 64 -9.56 14.50 -41.53
C GLN A 64 -8.29 14.20 -40.75
N ARG A 65 -7.28 15.05 -40.83
CA ARG A 65 -6.04 14.91 -40.06
C ARG A 65 -6.27 14.95 -38.55
N THR A 66 -7.15 15.84 -38.09
CA THR A 66 -7.52 15.89 -36.67
C THR A 66 -8.22 14.61 -36.25
N GLN A 67 -9.16 14.09 -37.01
CA GLN A 67 -9.82 12.82 -36.71
C GLN A 67 -8.83 11.64 -36.64
N ASP A 68 -7.83 11.60 -37.56
CA ASP A 68 -6.79 10.57 -37.55
C ASP A 68 -5.88 10.68 -36.28
N ASP A 69 -5.50 11.90 -35.89
CA ASP A 69 -4.69 12.16 -34.69
C ASP A 69 -5.43 11.76 -33.39
N PHE A 70 -6.76 11.69 -33.42
CA PHE A 70 -7.63 11.26 -32.32
C PHE A 70 -8.32 9.91 -32.56
N ALA A 71 -7.81 9.08 -33.48
CA ALA A 71 -8.38 7.76 -33.76
C ALA A 71 -8.34 6.81 -32.55
N ASP A 72 -7.47 7.06 -31.58
CA ASP A 72 -7.26 6.25 -30.39
C ASP A 72 -8.13 6.66 -29.18
N ILE A 73 -9.19 7.48 -29.39
CA ILE A 73 -10.13 7.89 -28.32
C ILE A 73 -10.57 6.72 -27.42
N PRO A 74 -11.02 5.56 -27.94
CA PRO A 74 -11.42 4.45 -27.09
C PRO A 74 -10.30 3.94 -26.19
N ARG A 75 -9.05 3.91 -26.68
CA ARG A 75 -7.89 3.53 -25.87
C ARG A 75 -7.57 4.56 -24.80
N ARG A 76 -7.72 5.84 -25.10
CA ARG A 76 -7.53 6.93 -24.12
C ARG A 76 -8.59 6.85 -23.02
N MET A 77 -9.87 6.66 -23.38
CA MET A 77 -10.93 6.51 -22.37
C MET A 77 -10.72 5.29 -21.46
N ARG A 78 -10.27 4.16 -22.00
CA ARG A 78 -9.89 2.99 -21.19
C ARG A 78 -8.75 3.28 -20.22
N ARG A 79 -7.73 4.04 -20.65
CA ARG A 79 -6.62 4.45 -19.76
C ARG A 79 -7.09 5.36 -18.63
N GLU A 80 -8.07 6.21 -18.90
CA GLU A 80 -8.68 7.08 -17.90
C GLU A 80 -9.68 6.34 -16.99
N GLY A 81 -9.94 5.05 -17.27
CA GLY A 81 -10.73 4.18 -16.42
C GLY A 81 -12.23 4.18 -16.71
N PHE A 82 -12.66 4.63 -17.90
CA PHE A 82 -14.06 4.54 -18.31
C PHE A 82 -14.41 3.12 -18.77
N GLU A 83 -15.54 2.58 -18.27
CA GLU A 83 -16.01 1.23 -18.62
C GLU A 83 -16.73 1.23 -19.97
N GLU A 84 -16.42 0.27 -20.83
CA GLU A 84 -17.19 -0.01 -22.06
C GLU A 84 -18.44 -0.84 -21.72
N LEU A 85 -19.62 -0.37 -22.14
CA LEU A 85 -20.92 -1.06 -21.98
C LEU A 85 -20.97 -2.43 -22.64
N ASN A 86 -20.27 -2.58 -23.77
CA ASN A 86 -20.22 -3.78 -24.59
C ASN A 86 -18.78 -4.26 -24.80
N ALA A 87 -17.85 -3.96 -23.88
CA ALA A 87 -16.55 -4.56 -24.01
C ALA A 87 -16.77 -6.07 -24.16
N PRO A 88 -16.37 -6.70 -25.28
CA PRO A 88 -16.32 -8.14 -25.32
C PRO A 88 -15.47 -8.49 -24.12
N THR A 89 -16.06 -9.16 -23.15
CA THR A 89 -15.30 -9.79 -22.08
C THR A 89 -14.15 -10.43 -22.82
N SER A 90 -12.96 -9.84 -22.69
CA SER A 90 -11.80 -10.26 -23.46
C SER A 90 -11.53 -11.70 -23.01
N SER A 91 -12.37 -12.55 -23.57
CA SER A 91 -12.41 -13.98 -23.39
C SER A 91 -11.12 -14.51 -23.93
N GLY A 92 -10.15 -14.59 -23.12
CA GLY A 92 -8.99 -15.33 -23.49
C GLY A 92 -7.71 -15.09 -22.73
N ARG A 93 -7.53 -14.00 -21.99
CA ARG A 93 -6.21 -13.80 -21.35
C ARG A 93 -6.19 -13.22 -19.93
N TRP A 94 -7.21 -12.49 -19.53
CA TRP A 94 -7.17 -11.82 -18.21
C TRP A 94 -8.48 -12.04 -17.49
N GLU A 95 -8.46 -12.80 -16.42
CA GLU A 95 -9.61 -13.00 -15.55
C GLU A 95 -9.81 -11.71 -14.74
N GLN A 96 -11.04 -11.17 -14.72
CA GLN A 96 -11.34 -10.00 -13.91
C GLN A 96 -11.23 -10.34 -12.43
N LEU A 97 -10.45 -9.55 -11.70
CA LEU A 97 -10.33 -9.70 -10.26
C LEU A 97 -11.62 -9.18 -9.61
N THR A 98 -12.35 -10.07 -8.94
CA THR A 98 -13.54 -9.67 -8.20
C THR A 98 -13.19 -8.89 -6.93
N GLU A 99 -14.13 -8.07 -6.46
CA GLU A 99 -13.93 -7.30 -5.22
C GLU A 99 -13.64 -8.22 -4.02
N ASP A 100 -14.33 -9.36 -3.94
CA ASP A 100 -14.16 -10.33 -2.86
C ASP A 100 -12.77 -10.99 -2.91
N GLU A 101 -12.26 -11.30 -4.10
CA GLU A 101 -10.92 -11.85 -4.27
C GLU A 101 -9.84 -10.83 -3.89
N ALA A 102 -10.00 -9.57 -4.30
CA ALA A 102 -9.09 -8.51 -3.91
C ALA A 102 -9.09 -8.29 -2.39
N ALA A 103 -10.27 -8.24 -1.76
CA ALA A 103 -10.41 -8.11 -0.32
C ALA A 103 -9.83 -9.31 0.43
N ALA A 104 -10.07 -10.54 -0.04
CA ALA A 104 -9.50 -11.76 0.51
C ALA A 104 -7.97 -11.78 0.42
N TYR A 105 -7.41 -11.31 -0.71
CA TYR A 105 -5.96 -11.21 -0.89
C TYR A 105 -5.33 -10.23 0.08
N VAL A 106 -5.88 -9.00 0.19
CA VAL A 106 -5.40 -7.98 1.13
C VAL A 106 -5.44 -8.49 2.56
N LYS A 107 -6.56 -9.14 2.97
CA LYS A 107 -6.72 -9.72 4.31
C LYS A 107 -5.69 -10.83 4.57
N GLN A 108 -5.56 -11.81 3.66
CA GLN A 108 -4.61 -12.92 3.82
C GLN A 108 -3.16 -12.42 3.84
N SER A 109 -2.83 -11.41 3.01
CA SER A 109 -1.51 -10.79 3.00
C SER A 109 -1.22 -10.06 4.31
N SER A 110 -2.21 -9.32 4.85
CA SER A 110 -2.12 -8.66 6.16
C SER A 110 -1.92 -9.66 7.29
N ASP A 111 -2.69 -10.76 7.32
CA ASP A 111 -2.58 -11.82 8.33
C ASP A 111 -1.21 -12.52 8.26
N CYS A 112 -0.72 -12.79 7.05
CA CYS A 112 0.63 -13.34 6.85
C CYS A 112 1.69 -12.41 7.42
N GLN A 113 1.63 -11.13 7.08
CA GLN A 113 2.59 -10.14 7.54
C GLN A 113 2.53 -9.93 9.06
N HIS A 114 1.33 -9.99 9.65
CA HIS A 114 1.14 -9.91 11.10
C HIS A 114 1.83 -11.08 11.82
N ARG A 115 1.72 -12.31 11.31
CA ARG A 115 2.42 -13.49 11.84
C ARG A 115 3.93 -13.36 11.70
N VAL A 116 4.42 -12.87 10.55
CA VAL A 116 5.85 -12.63 10.34
C VAL A 116 6.36 -11.57 11.33
N ALA A 117 5.62 -10.47 11.51
CA ALA A 117 5.96 -9.42 12.47
C ALA A 117 6.00 -9.94 13.91
N MET A 118 5.01 -10.76 14.30
CA MET A 118 4.97 -11.41 15.61
C MET A 118 6.18 -12.34 15.84
N GLY A 119 6.49 -13.17 14.83
CA GLY A 119 7.66 -14.06 14.91
C GLY A 119 8.97 -13.30 15.05
N ALA A 120 9.16 -12.24 14.26
CA ALA A 120 10.34 -11.39 14.33
C ALA A 120 10.45 -10.68 15.69
N ALA A 121 9.33 -10.17 16.22
CA ALA A 121 9.28 -9.51 17.52
C ALA A 121 9.66 -10.47 18.67
N LEU A 122 9.10 -11.70 18.66
CA LEU A 122 9.41 -12.71 19.66
C LEU A 122 10.88 -13.12 19.64
N CYS A 123 11.44 -13.31 18.43
CA CYS A 123 12.86 -13.61 18.29
C CYS A 123 13.75 -12.44 18.75
N SER A 124 13.35 -11.19 18.49
CA SER A 124 14.11 -10.00 18.93
C SER A 124 14.03 -9.77 20.44
N ALA A 125 12.92 -10.13 21.08
CA ALA A 125 12.71 -9.97 22.52
C ALA A 125 13.09 -11.21 23.33
N CYS A 126 13.63 -12.27 22.70
CA CYS A 126 13.82 -13.57 23.37
C CYS A 126 14.76 -13.53 24.59
N VAL A 127 15.67 -12.55 24.68
CA VAL A 127 16.57 -12.35 25.82
C VAL A 127 15.87 -11.72 27.02
N ALA A 128 14.73 -11.03 26.81
CA ALA A 128 14.01 -10.34 27.87
C ALA A 128 13.61 -11.23 29.05
N PRO A 129 13.06 -12.46 28.86
CA PRO A 129 12.75 -13.36 29.98
C PRO A 129 13.98 -13.75 30.81
N LEU A 130 15.12 -14.01 30.14
CA LEU A 130 16.36 -14.35 30.81
C LEU A 130 16.76 -13.23 31.78
N MET A 131 16.81 -12.00 31.30
CA MET A 131 17.19 -10.84 32.12
C MET A 131 16.13 -10.52 33.18
N ALA A 132 14.83 -10.62 32.84
CA ALA A 132 13.76 -10.34 33.80
C ALA A 132 13.76 -11.30 34.98
N PHE A 133 13.84 -12.62 34.75
CA PHE A 133 13.86 -13.61 35.84
C PHE A 133 15.15 -13.53 36.63
N THR A 134 16.31 -13.30 36.01
CA THR A 134 17.57 -13.10 36.70
C THR A 134 17.46 -11.87 37.61
N GLY A 135 17.04 -10.72 37.12
CA GLY A 135 16.92 -9.48 37.91
C GLY A 135 15.92 -9.61 39.05
N LEU A 136 14.74 -10.24 38.83
CA LEU A 136 13.75 -10.47 39.86
C LEU A 136 14.27 -11.37 40.99
N MET A 137 14.95 -12.48 40.66
CA MET A 137 15.47 -13.40 41.67
C MET A 137 16.64 -12.77 42.46
N THR A 138 17.46 -11.98 41.81
CA THR A 138 18.53 -11.23 42.47
C THR A 138 17.97 -10.21 43.51
N MET A 139 16.83 -9.59 43.22
CA MET A 139 16.14 -8.70 44.18
C MET A 139 15.68 -9.44 45.46
N ILE A 140 15.38 -10.74 45.34
CA ILE A 140 14.95 -11.56 46.50
C ILE A 140 16.16 -12.04 47.28
N SER A 141 17.14 -12.61 46.60
CA SER A 141 18.41 -13.08 47.19
C SER A 141 19.43 -13.38 46.08
N ASP A 142 20.67 -12.98 46.30
CA ASP A 142 21.78 -13.27 45.38
C ASP A 142 21.98 -14.78 45.17
N SER A 143 21.67 -15.61 46.17
CA SER A 143 21.75 -17.08 46.07
C SER A 143 20.74 -17.67 45.08
N LEU A 144 19.64 -16.95 44.74
CA LEU A 144 18.60 -17.36 43.78
C LEU A 144 18.90 -16.96 42.34
N MET A 145 19.97 -16.23 42.08
CA MET A 145 20.38 -15.79 40.74
C MET A 145 20.45 -16.95 39.76
N GLY A 146 21.00 -18.08 40.17
CA GLY A 146 21.10 -19.30 39.31
C GLY A 146 19.72 -19.88 38.95
N VAL A 147 18.76 -19.84 39.88
CA VAL A 147 17.38 -20.30 39.63
C VAL A 147 16.69 -19.35 38.65
N GLY A 148 16.86 -18.04 38.84
CA GLY A 148 16.35 -17.02 37.90
C GLY A 148 16.89 -17.16 36.50
N GLY A 149 18.20 -17.40 36.36
CA GLY A 149 18.86 -17.65 35.09
C GLY A 149 18.31 -18.92 34.39
N THR A 150 18.10 -20.02 35.12
CA THR A 150 17.53 -21.25 34.55
C THR A 150 16.10 -21.06 34.09
N LEU A 151 15.22 -20.44 34.85
CA LEU A 151 13.85 -20.13 34.46
C LEU A 151 13.81 -19.17 33.28
N GLY A 152 14.66 -18.14 33.30
CA GLY A 152 14.80 -17.21 32.20
C GLY A 152 15.26 -17.86 30.88
N LEU A 153 16.18 -18.84 30.96
CA LEU A 153 16.64 -19.61 29.81
C LEU A 153 15.51 -20.44 29.21
N VAL A 154 14.67 -21.08 30.00
CA VAL A 154 13.46 -21.78 29.56
C VAL A 154 12.51 -20.81 28.83
N GLY A 155 12.28 -19.64 29.43
CA GLY A 155 11.47 -18.57 28.81
C GLY A 155 12.03 -18.08 27.50
N MET A 156 13.35 -17.93 27.39
CA MET A 156 14.03 -17.54 26.15
C MET A 156 13.81 -18.58 25.05
N PHE A 157 14.04 -19.87 25.32
CA PHE A 157 13.82 -20.92 24.33
C PHE A 157 12.34 -21.05 23.94
N ALA A 158 11.41 -20.87 24.88
CA ALA A 158 9.97 -20.84 24.57
C ALA A 158 9.62 -19.70 23.61
N MET A 159 10.16 -18.49 23.81
CA MET A 159 9.94 -17.37 22.92
C MET A 159 10.54 -17.60 21.52
N ILE A 160 11.75 -18.17 21.44
CA ILE A 160 12.36 -18.54 20.16
C ILE A 160 11.48 -19.57 19.43
N GLY A 161 11.04 -20.62 20.13
CA GLY A 161 10.17 -21.65 19.57
C GLY A 161 8.86 -21.10 19.04
N LEU A 162 8.18 -20.24 19.80
CA LEU A 162 6.95 -19.54 19.37
C LEU A 162 7.21 -18.59 18.21
N GLY A 163 8.34 -17.88 18.21
CA GLY A 163 8.75 -16.99 17.12
C GLY A 163 8.95 -17.75 15.83
N VAL A 164 9.72 -18.85 15.85
CA VAL A 164 9.96 -19.72 14.68
C VAL A 164 8.65 -20.36 14.22
N TYR A 165 7.82 -20.87 15.14
CA TYR A 165 6.49 -21.40 14.79
C TYR A 165 5.62 -20.37 14.08
N SER A 166 5.59 -19.12 14.57
CA SER A 166 4.83 -18.04 13.95
C SER A 166 5.33 -17.70 12.54
N LEU A 167 6.66 -17.73 12.32
CA LEU A 167 7.27 -17.52 10.99
C LEU A 167 6.94 -18.65 10.01
N THR A 168 7.03 -19.91 10.46
CA THR A 168 6.80 -21.08 9.61
C THR A 168 5.33 -21.30 9.27
N THR A 169 4.42 -20.92 10.16
CA THR A 169 2.97 -21.01 9.94
C THR A 169 2.37 -19.83 9.18
N ALA A 170 3.17 -18.82 8.82
CA ALA A 170 2.76 -17.68 8.01
C ALA A 170 2.46 -18.14 6.57
N LYS A 171 1.20 -18.51 6.31
CA LYS A 171 0.74 -18.95 4.98
C LYS A 171 0.70 -17.79 4.00
N LYS A 172 1.38 -17.95 2.86
CA LYS A 172 1.30 -16.99 1.75
C LYS A 172 -0.13 -16.97 1.16
N PRO A 173 -0.62 -15.81 0.68
CA PRO A 173 -1.92 -15.72 0.02
C PRO A 173 -2.03 -16.69 -1.17
N LYS A 174 -3.18 -17.35 -1.32
CA LYS A 174 -3.39 -18.39 -2.36
C LYS A 174 -3.19 -17.86 -3.79
N ASN A 175 -3.65 -16.65 -4.07
CA ASN A 175 -3.61 -16.04 -5.40
C ASN A 175 -2.35 -15.19 -5.66
N ARG A 176 -1.31 -15.32 -4.82
CA ARG A 176 -0.11 -14.48 -4.92
C ARG A 176 0.63 -14.64 -6.25
N ALA A 177 0.69 -15.83 -6.81
CA ALA A 177 1.34 -16.08 -8.10
C ALA A 177 0.61 -15.34 -9.22
N LYS A 178 -0.71 -15.49 -9.30
CA LYS A 178 -1.60 -14.83 -10.28
C LYS A 178 -1.54 -13.30 -10.19
N ILE A 179 -1.54 -12.76 -8.95
CA ILE A 179 -1.46 -11.32 -8.74
C ILE A 179 -0.07 -10.78 -9.09
N ARG A 180 0.98 -11.55 -8.83
CA ARG A 180 2.35 -11.15 -9.11
C ARG A 180 2.73 -11.28 -10.59
N SER A 181 2.09 -12.17 -11.34
CA SER A 181 2.24 -12.26 -12.80
C SER A 181 1.46 -11.19 -13.56
N HIS A 182 0.64 -10.38 -12.86
CA HIS A 182 -0.24 -9.37 -13.46
C HIS A 182 -1.19 -9.93 -14.53
N GLU A 183 -1.61 -11.19 -14.36
CA GLU A 183 -2.54 -11.88 -15.28
C GLU A 183 -4.01 -11.63 -14.91
N PHE A 184 -4.36 -10.41 -14.52
CA PHE A 184 -5.73 -10.02 -14.15
C PHE A 184 -6.02 -8.58 -14.60
N SER A 185 -7.28 -8.30 -14.82
CA SER A 185 -7.76 -6.93 -15.03
C SER A 185 -8.53 -6.44 -13.80
N ILE A 186 -8.37 -5.18 -13.46
CA ILE A 186 -9.08 -4.55 -12.33
C ILE A 186 -10.13 -3.60 -12.92
N SER A 187 -11.39 -3.73 -12.47
CA SER A 187 -12.43 -2.78 -12.86
C SER A 187 -12.11 -1.37 -12.33
N PRO A 188 -12.48 -0.30 -13.05
CA PRO A 188 -12.22 1.07 -12.65
C PRO A 188 -12.82 1.42 -11.28
N ARG A 189 -13.99 0.86 -10.96
CA ARG A 189 -14.64 1.02 -9.64
C ARG A 189 -13.81 0.41 -8.51
N LEU A 190 -13.30 -0.80 -8.74
CA LEU A 190 -12.45 -1.50 -7.78
C LEU A 190 -11.12 -0.76 -7.61
N ARG A 191 -10.53 -0.27 -8.71
CA ARG A 191 -9.30 0.53 -8.70
C ARG A 191 -9.43 1.79 -7.84
N LYS A 192 -10.52 2.55 -8.02
CA LYS A 192 -10.81 3.75 -7.21
C LYS A 192 -10.95 3.41 -5.73
N LYS A 193 -11.65 2.32 -5.40
CA LYS A 193 -11.81 1.82 -4.03
C LYS A 193 -10.46 1.40 -3.41
N LEU A 194 -9.64 0.68 -4.17
CA LEU A 194 -8.29 0.27 -3.74
C LEU A 194 -7.36 1.47 -3.52
N LEU A 195 -7.45 2.52 -4.35
CA LEU A 195 -6.68 3.76 -4.16
C LEU A 195 -7.05 4.47 -2.86
N MET A 196 -8.35 4.61 -2.55
CA MET A 196 -8.80 5.18 -1.26
C MET A 196 -8.32 4.34 -0.07
N LEU A 197 -8.39 3.01 -0.17
CA LEU A 197 -7.87 2.12 0.87
C LEU A 197 -6.36 2.25 1.03
N LYS A 198 -5.63 2.45 -0.06
CA LYS A 198 -4.17 2.65 -0.03
C LYS A 198 -3.80 3.94 0.68
N GLU A 199 -4.49 5.05 0.42
CA GLU A 199 -4.26 6.33 1.12
C GLU A 199 -4.50 6.19 2.63
N ALA A 200 -5.62 5.57 3.02
CA ALA A 200 -5.92 5.30 4.43
C ALA A 200 -4.88 4.37 5.08
N ALA A 201 -4.43 3.34 4.36
CA ALA A 201 -3.37 2.44 4.80
C ALA A 201 -2.01 3.13 4.92
N ASP A 202 -1.70 4.10 4.05
CA ASP A 202 -0.45 4.87 4.08
C ASP A 202 -0.34 5.72 5.34
N GLU A 203 -1.41 6.41 5.73
CA GLU A 203 -1.44 7.20 6.96
C GLU A 203 -1.25 6.32 8.21
N LYS A 204 -2.02 5.21 8.29
CA LYS A 204 -1.91 4.23 9.37
C LYS A 204 -0.50 3.61 9.45
N THR A 205 0.08 3.27 8.32
CA THR A 205 1.44 2.73 8.18
C THR A 205 2.48 3.72 8.67
N ARG A 206 2.39 4.99 8.24
CA ARG A 206 3.29 6.07 8.66
C ARG A 206 3.27 6.25 10.18
N ARG A 207 2.06 6.28 10.78
CA ARG A 207 1.88 6.44 12.23
C ARG A 207 2.46 5.27 13.02
N ARG A 208 2.24 4.02 12.57
CA ARG A 208 2.80 2.82 13.21
C ARG A 208 4.32 2.76 13.09
N ARG A 209 4.87 3.02 11.89
CA ARG A 209 6.31 3.08 11.69
C ARG A 209 6.97 4.12 12.58
N GLY A 210 6.38 5.32 12.69
CA GLY A 210 6.87 6.37 13.58
C GLY A 210 6.96 5.89 15.04
N LYS A 211 5.93 5.20 15.55
CA LYS A 211 5.94 4.62 16.90
C LYS A 211 7.03 3.55 17.05
N GLY A 212 7.15 2.61 16.10
CA GLY A 212 8.17 1.57 16.16
C GLY A 212 9.60 2.14 16.16
N ILE A 213 9.87 3.14 15.31
CA ILE A 213 11.17 3.83 15.29
C ILE A 213 11.43 4.57 16.60
N ALA A 214 10.43 5.24 17.16
CA ALA A 214 10.57 5.92 18.45
C ALA A 214 10.90 4.93 19.58
N LEU A 215 10.22 3.76 19.61
CA LEU A 215 10.53 2.69 20.59
C LEU A 215 11.96 2.18 20.42
N LEU A 216 12.43 1.97 19.20
CA LEU A 216 13.80 1.55 18.92
C LEU A 216 14.83 2.61 19.31
N ALA A 217 14.53 3.89 19.08
CA ALA A 217 15.42 4.99 19.45
C ALA A 217 15.53 5.18 20.98
N THR A 218 14.45 4.89 21.71
CA THR A 218 14.39 5.06 23.17
C THR A 218 14.66 3.79 23.95
N CYS A 219 14.95 2.67 23.28
CA CYS A 219 15.09 1.35 23.95
C CYS A 219 16.20 1.29 24.99
N VAL A 220 17.21 2.13 24.92
CA VAL A 220 18.33 2.18 25.87
C VAL A 220 17.97 2.91 27.16
N VAL A 221 16.95 3.77 27.17
CA VAL A 221 16.54 4.59 28.33
C VAL A 221 16.26 3.76 29.60
N PRO A 222 15.57 2.61 29.52
CA PRO A 222 15.31 1.78 30.71
C PRO A 222 16.57 1.32 31.46
N ILE A 223 17.68 1.09 30.74
CA ILE A 223 18.95 0.69 31.37
C ILE A 223 19.48 1.83 32.24
N PHE A 224 19.48 3.06 31.74
CA PHE A 224 19.97 4.22 32.49
C PHE A 224 19.06 4.50 33.72
N ILE A 225 17.75 4.33 33.57
CA ILE A 225 16.82 4.46 34.68
C ILE A 225 17.12 3.38 35.74
N GLY A 226 17.30 2.11 35.31
CA GLY A 226 17.64 1.01 36.23
C GLY A 226 18.95 1.27 36.96
N ALA A 227 20.01 1.63 36.27
CA ALA A 227 21.31 1.95 36.88
C ALA A 227 21.25 3.13 37.86
N ALA A 228 20.45 4.16 37.55
CA ALA A 228 20.25 5.30 38.43
C ALA A 228 19.50 4.87 39.73
N LEU A 229 18.51 3.99 39.61
CA LEU A 229 17.78 3.44 40.77
C LEU A 229 18.68 2.58 41.67
N ASP A 230 19.52 1.72 41.08
CA ASP A 230 20.51 0.93 41.86
C ASP A 230 21.47 1.85 42.62
N GLY A 231 21.95 2.93 42.00
CA GLY A 231 22.80 3.93 42.67
C GLY A 231 22.09 4.67 43.81
N VAL A 232 20.81 5.06 43.65
CA VAL A 232 20.05 5.76 44.67
C VAL A 232 19.70 4.84 45.85
N LEU A 233 19.36 3.57 45.55
CA LEU A 233 18.99 2.59 46.60
C LEU A 233 20.19 1.96 47.26
N ASN A 234 21.41 2.29 46.83
CA ASN A 234 22.69 1.80 47.39
C ASN A 234 22.74 0.27 47.50
N LEU A 235 22.20 -0.43 46.48
CA LEU A 235 22.16 -1.89 46.38
C LEU A 235 23.57 -2.38 46.04
N ASN A 236 24.32 -2.82 47.02
CA ASN A 236 25.76 -3.06 46.94
C ASN A 236 26.21 -4.31 46.19
N SER A 237 25.34 -5.10 45.54
CA SER A 237 25.80 -6.40 45.10
C SER A 237 25.52 -6.85 43.69
N SER A 238 24.46 -6.43 43.02
CA SER A 238 24.16 -7.07 41.73
C SER A 238 23.31 -6.26 40.72
N ASP A 239 23.15 -4.98 40.99
CA ASP A 239 22.46 -4.02 40.09
C ASP A 239 21.13 -4.59 39.48
N PRO A 240 20.18 -5.07 40.31
CA PRO A 240 19.02 -5.79 39.82
C PRO A 240 18.12 -4.91 38.93
N PHE A 241 18.04 -3.60 39.19
CA PHE A 241 17.24 -2.68 38.36
C PHE A 241 17.90 -2.40 37.00
N ALA A 242 19.23 -2.41 36.93
CA ALA A 242 19.95 -2.32 35.64
C ALA A 242 19.66 -3.58 34.80
N ILE A 243 19.67 -4.78 35.41
CA ILE A 243 19.33 -6.04 34.73
C ILE A 243 17.87 -6.00 34.22
N LEU A 244 16.91 -5.52 35.03
CA LEU A 244 15.52 -5.33 34.59
C LEU A 244 15.39 -4.26 33.49
N GLY A 245 16.23 -3.23 33.55
CA GLY A 245 16.34 -2.23 32.46
C GLY A 245 16.75 -2.86 31.13
N VAL A 246 17.68 -3.81 31.17
CA VAL A 246 18.07 -4.59 29.95
C VAL A 246 16.90 -5.45 29.47
N ALA A 247 16.14 -6.10 30.36
CA ALA A 247 14.94 -6.84 29.97
C ALA A 247 13.91 -5.94 29.27
N ALA A 248 13.65 -4.76 29.84
CA ALA A 248 12.75 -3.77 29.25
C ALA A 248 13.24 -3.26 27.88
N MET A 249 14.55 -3.07 27.72
CA MET A 249 15.15 -2.72 26.43
C MET A 249 14.82 -3.76 25.36
N PHE A 250 15.03 -5.06 25.63
CA PHE A 250 14.73 -6.12 24.67
C PHE A 250 13.23 -6.20 24.34
N LEU A 251 12.34 -5.97 25.31
CA LEU A 251 10.89 -5.88 25.07
C LEU A 251 10.55 -4.69 24.14
N MET A 252 11.16 -3.52 24.37
CA MET A 252 10.96 -2.36 23.51
C MET A 252 11.48 -2.60 22.10
N ILE A 253 12.62 -3.28 21.94
CA ILE A 253 13.14 -3.69 20.63
C ILE A 253 12.12 -4.62 19.94
N GLY A 254 11.62 -5.64 20.63
CA GLY A 254 10.63 -6.56 20.07
C GLY A 254 9.35 -5.85 19.61
N LEU A 255 8.79 -4.94 20.43
CA LEU A 255 7.63 -4.14 20.08
C LEU A 255 7.90 -3.18 18.90
N GLY A 256 9.07 -2.54 18.89
CA GLY A 256 9.49 -1.67 17.80
C GLY A 256 9.61 -2.43 16.46
N VAL A 257 10.25 -3.60 16.47
CA VAL A 257 10.38 -4.49 15.32
C VAL A 257 8.99 -4.94 14.83
N TYR A 258 8.09 -5.31 15.76
CA TYR A 258 6.71 -5.65 15.42
C TYR A 258 5.99 -4.53 14.69
N ASP A 259 5.99 -3.30 15.25
CA ASP A 259 5.29 -2.16 14.67
C ASP A 259 5.85 -1.78 13.29
N VAL A 260 7.17 -1.77 13.11
CA VAL A 260 7.81 -1.49 11.82
C VAL A 260 7.49 -2.56 10.79
N THR A 261 7.53 -3.83 11.17
CA THR A 261 7.31 -4.96 10.26
C THR A 261 5.83 -5.12 9.90
N ALA A 262 4.93 -5.05 10.89
CA ALA A 262 3.48 -5.17 10.67
C ALA A 262 2.92 -4.03 9.82
N ALA A 263 3.47 -2.81 9.97
CA ALA A 263 3.05 -1.64 9.20
C ALA A 263 3.23 -1.79 7.68
N SER A 264 4.14 -2.66 7.24
CA SER A 264 4.49 -2.78 5.80
C SER A 264 3.52 -3.66 5.00
N GLY A 265 2.73 -4.53 5.67
CA GLY A 265 1.99 -5.59 5.00
C GLY A 265 0.82 -5.11 4.16
N GLU A 266 -0.06 -4.31 4.75
CA GLU A 266 -1.28 -3.81 4.09
C GLU A 266 -0.94 -2.90 2.90
N LYS A 267 0.02 -1.98 3.08
CA LYS A 267 0.50 -1.11 2.01
C LYS A 267 1.09 -1.89 0.85
N LYS A 268 1.90 -2.92 1.14
CA LYS A 268 2.57 -3.71 0.10
C LYS A 268 1.57 -4.50 -0.73
N SER A 269 0.57 -5.12 -0.12
CA SER A 269 -0.47 -5.87 -0.85
C SER A 269 -1.32 -4.97 -1.74
N LEU A 270 -1.69 -3.77 -1.26
CA LEU A 270 -2.41 -2.78 -2.06
C LEU A 270 -1.54 -2.24 -3.20
N SER A 271 -0.24 -2.03 -2.96
CA SER A 271 0.67 -1.61 -4.03
C SER A 271 0.94 -2.70 -5.06
N GLU A 272 0.94 -3.98 -4.66
CA GLU A 272 1.05 -5.11 -5.60
C GLU A 272 -0.20 -5.23 -6.49
N LEU A 273 -1.40 -4.95 -5.96
CA LEU A 273 -2.65 -4.92 -6.73
C LEU A 273 -2.75 -3.72 -7.67
N LEU A 274 -2.22 -2.55 -7.27
CA LEU A 274 -2.30 -1.30 -8.03
C LEU A 274 -1.08 -1.04 -8.92
N LYS A 275 -0.14 -1.97 -8.97
CA LYS A 275 1.04 -1.86 -9.83
C LYS A 275 0.64 -2.20 -11.26
N ASP A 276 0.10 -1.19 -11.94
CA ASP A 276 -0.04 -1.21 -13.38
C ASP A 276 1.29 -0.83 -14.03
N ASP A 277 1.53 -1.42 -15.16
CA ASP A 277 2.68 -1.28 -16.04
C ASP A 277 3.04 0.16 -16.42
#